data_13c26520e1973de817dfd81617fd1beb
#
_entry.id   13c26520e1973de817dfd81617fd1beb
#
_cell.length_a   1.000
_cell.length_b   1.000
_cell.length_c   1.000
_cell.angle_alpha   90.00
_cell.angle_beta   90.00
_cell.angle_gamma   90.00
#
_symmetry.space_group_name_H-M   'P 1'
#
loop_
_entity.id
_entity.type
_entity.pdbx_description
1 polymer ?
#
loop_
_entity_poly.entity_id
_entity_poly.type
_entity_poly.pdbx_seq_one_letter_code
_entity_poly.pdbx_strand_id
1 'polypeptide(L)'
;GFVQAKPHSSVNLVDFYLQYQKNPAQWKALFEYLSHTDLLAISKGKHKIPGTQLVVSVEDSQNGPLAKRRSESHNHHIDFQYVVKGTERFGIIDHYTSIPNSKYRPDVIHYDYQVEKSRFYDSNPDEFFIFFPRDWHIAKVENDTNDQQIRVIVIKVDYMD
;
A
#
# COMPACT_ATOMS: atom_id res chain seq x y z
N GLY A 1 -13.13 7.18 10.01
CA GLY A 1 -13.18 5.97 9.21
C GLY A 1 -12.79 6.22 7.77
N PHE A 2 -12.84 5.18 6.96
CA PHE A 2 -12.38 5.26 5.57
C PHE A 2 -13.16 6.26 4.71
N VAL A 3 -14.43 6.48 5.00
CA VAL A 3 -15.28 7.42 4.22
C VAL A 3 -14.65 8.81 4.11
N GLN A 4 -13.91 9.24 5.14
CA GLN A 4 -13.25 10.55 5.17
C GLN A 4 -11.83 10.52 4.59
N ALA A 5 -11.30 9.35 4.27
CA ALA A 5 -9.93 9.21 3.80
C ALA A 5 -9.76 9.73 2.37
N LYS A 6 -8.61 10.30 2.10
CA LYS A 6 -8.23 10.83 0.78
C LYS A 6 -6.96 10.15 0.30
N PRO A 7 -6.70 10.14 -1.01
CA PRO A 7 -5.40 9.68 -1.49
C PRO A 7 -4.30 10.62 -0.99
N HIS A 8 -3.21 10.05 -0.49
CA HIS A 8 -2.03 10.82 -0.13
C HIS A 8 -1.47 11.53 -1.36
N SER A 9 -0.80 12.68 -1.15
CA SER A 9 -0.23 13.48 -2.24
C SER A 9 0.81 12.74 -3.10
N SER A 10 1.40 11.65 -2.58
CA SER A 10 2.34 10.82 -3.35
C SER A 10 1.67 9.92 -4.38
N VAL A 11 0.35 9.72 -4.30
CA VAL A 11 -0.39 8.85 -5.23
C VAL A 11 -0.41 9.49 -6.62
N ASN A 12 -0.03 8.70 -7.63
CA ASN A 12 -0.12 9.14 -9.02
C ASN A 12 -1.58 9.11 -9.48
N LEU A 13 -2.22 10.28 -9.48
CA LEU A 13 -3.64 10.40 -9.80
C LEU A 13 -3.93 10.13 -11.29
N VAL A 14 -2.97 10.37 -12.17
CA VAL A 14 -3.13 10.05 -13.60
C VAL A 14 -3.20 8.54 -13.79
N ASP A 15 -2.27 7.81 -13.18
CA ASP A 15 -2.28 6.35 -13.23
C ASP A 15 -3.53 5.77 -12.59
N PHE A 16 -3.96 6.34 -11.48
CA PHE A 16 -5.18 5.91 -10.81
C PHE A 16 -6.41 6.12 -11.71
N TYR A 17 -6.53 7.29 -12.32
CA TYR A 17 -7.63 7.58 -13.24
C TYR A 17 -7.67 6.59 -14.40
N LEU A 18 -6.52 6.31 -15.03
CA LEU A 18 -6.44 5.36 -16.14
C LEU A 18 -6.83 3.95 -15.71
N GLN A 19 -6.33 3.48 -14.58
CA GLN A 19 -6.67 2.16 -14.07
C GLN A 19 -8.14 2.06 -13.65
N TYR A 20 -8.66 3.13 -13.04
CA TYR A 20 -10.08 3.19 -12.69
C TYR A 20 -10.96 3.05 -13.93
N GLN A 21 -10.63 3.76 -15.02
CA GLN A 21 -11.38 3.68 -16.26
C GLN A 21 -11.35 2.29 -16.90
N LYS A 22 -10.26 1.57 -16.75
CA LYS A 22 -10.10 0.23 -17.30
C LYS A 22 -10.91 -0.82 -16.54
N ASN A 23 -11.14 -0.62 -15.26
CA ASN A 23 -11.90 -1.55 -14.43
C ASN A 23 -12.68 -0.83 -13.32
N PRO A 24 -13.67 -0.02 -13.68
CA PRO A 24 -14.40 0.78 -12.68
C PRO A 24 -15.18 -0.07 -11.69
N ALA A 25 -15.70 -1.23 -12.09
CA ALA A 25 -16.46 -2.09 -11.19
C ALA A 25 -15.61 -2.59 -10.02
N GLN A 26 -14.36 -2.96 -10.28
CA GLN A 26 -13.43 -3.42 -9.25
C GLN A 26 -13.11 -2.32 -8.24
N TRP A 27 -12.77 -1.13 -8.72
CA TRP A 27 -12.44 0.00 -7.85
C TRP A 27 -13.65 0.48 -7.03
N LYS A 28 -14.83 0.53 -7.64
CA LYS A 28 -16.07 0.86 -6.92
C LYS A 28 -16.34 -0.13 -5.81
N ALA A 29 -16.21 -1.43 -6.10
CA ALA A 29 -16.42 -2.47 -5.09
C ALA A 29 -15.42 -2.35 -3.93
N LEU A 30 -14.16 -2.03 -4.22
CA LEU A 30 -13.13 -1.81 -3.20
C LEU A 30 -13.52 -0.65 -2.28
N PHE A 31 -13.82 0.51 -2.83
CA PHE A 31 -14.16 1.69 -2.03
C PHE A 31 -15.46 1.50 -1.27
N GLU A 32 -16.44 0.87 -1.87
CA GLU A 32 -17.72 0.59 -1.20
C GLU A 32 -17.53 -0.37 -0.04
N TYR A 33 -16.76 -1.44 -0.21
CA TYR A 33 -16.47 -2.37 0.86
C TYR A 33 -15.81 -1.68 2.05
N LEU A 34 -14.78 -0.88 1.81
CA LEU A 34 -14.06 -0.18 2.88
C LEU A 34 -14.94 0.86 3.57
N SER A 35 -15.83 1.51 2.82
CA SER A 35 -16.73 2.53 3.37
C SER A 35 -17.85 1.96 4.24
N HIS A 36 -18.26 0.71 4.00
CA HIS A 36 -19.36 0.04 4.71
C HIS A 36 -18.91 -1.01 5.71
N THR A 37 -17.60 -1.14 5.93
CA THR A 37 -17.03 -2.13 6.85
C THR A 37 -16.42 -1.44 8.06
N ASP A 38 -16.69 -1.96 9.25
CA ASP A 38 -16.00 -1.51 10.46
C ASP A 38 -14.59 -2.10 10.49
N LEU A 39 -13.63 -1.32 9.98
CA LEU A 39 -12.26 -1.77 9.80
C LEU A 39 -11.50 -1.95 11.11
N LEU A 40 -11.93 -1.29 12.19
CA LEU A 40 -11.36 -1.49 13.53
C LEU A 40 -11.82 -2.80 14.15
N ALA A 41 -13.03 -3.25 13.83
CA ALA A 41 -13.65 -4.43 14.43
C ALA A 41 -13.50 -5.71 13.62
N ILE A 42 -13.28 -5.59 12.30
CA ILE A 42 -13.14 -6.76 11.43
C ILE A 42 -11.95 -7.63 11.87
N SER A 43 -12.09 -8.95 11.80
CA SER A 43 -11.03 -9.87 12.20
C SER A 43 -9.79 -9.75 11.31
N LYS A 44 -8.63 -9.99 11.91
CA LYS A 44 -7.37 -10.14 11.13
C LYS A 44 -7.50 -11.30 10.15
N GLY A 45 -6.73 -11.21 9.08
CA GLY A 45 -6.70 -12.23 8.05
C GLY A 45 -7.25 -11.73 6.73
N LYS A 46 -7.60 -12.66 5.87
CA LYS A 46 -8.03 -12.37 4.51
C LYS A 46 -9.54 -12.40 4.40
N HIS A 47 -10.10 -11.37 3.77
CA HIS A 47 -11.53 -11.25 3.52
C HIS A 47 -11.76 -10.98 2.04
N LYS A 48 -12.61 -11.78 1.42
CA LYS A 48 -12.96 -11.58 0.02
C LYS A 48 -13.98 -10.46 -0.11
N ILE A 49 -13.79 -9.56 -1.08
CA ILE A 49 -14.81 -8.58 -1.42
C ILE A 49 -15.86 -9.26 -2.28
N PRO A 50 -17.14 -9.32 -1.85
CA PRO A 50 -18.18 -10.01 -2.60
C PRO A 50 -18.32 -9.49 -4.03
N GLY A 51 -18.50 -10.42 -4.98
CA GLY A 51 -18.67 -10.08 -6.39
C GLY A 51 -17.39 -9.73 -7.13
N THR A 52 -16.23 -9.87 -6.48
CA THR A 52 -14.92 -9.59 -7.07
C THR A 52 -13.92 -10.70 -6.77
N GLN A 53 -12.73 -10.61 -7.39
CA GLN A 53 -11.58 -11.43 -7.04
C GLN A 53 -10.68 -10.79 -5.99
N LEU A 54 -11.04 -9.58 -5.52
CA LEU A 54 -10.23 -8.83 -4.57
C LEU A 54 -10.26 -9.48 -3.19
N VAL A 55 -9.09 -9.51 -2.55
CA VAL A 55 -8.92 -9.99 -1.18
C VAL A 55 -8.36 -8.84 -0.34
N VAL A 56 -9.02 -8.59 0.77
CA VAL A 56 -8.60 -7.59 1.76
C VAL A 56 -7.78 -8.32 2.82
N SER A 57 -6.51 -7.96 2.96
CA SER A 57 -5.67 -8.45 4.04
C SER A 57 -5.71 -7.46 5.19
N VAL A 58 -6.18 -7.92 6.36
CA VAL A 58 -6.24 -7.13 7.60
C VAL A 58 -5.13 -7.62 8.52
N GLU A 59 -4.20 -6.73 8.87
CA GLU A 59 -3.05 -7.09 9.70
C GLU A 59 -2.94 -6.16 10.90
N ASP A 60 -2.73 -6.76 12.08
CA ASP A 60 -2.18 -6.07 13.25
C ASP A 60 -0.67 -6.30 13.21
N SER A 61 0.10 -5.23 13.13
CA SER A 61 1.53 -5.29 12.86
C SER A 61 2.27 -4.22 13.67
N GLN A 62 3.58 -4.18 13.51
CA GLN A 62 4.44 -3.20 14.14
C GLN A 62 5.43 -2.66 13.12
N ASN A 63 5.62 -1.34 13.13
CA ASN A 63 6.69 -0.71 12.35
C ASN A 63 8.04 -1.15 12.88
N GLY A 64 9.02 -1.25 12.00
CA GLY A 64 10.37 -1.63 12.36
C GLY A 64 11.43 -0.73 11.75
N PRO A 65 12.69 -0.90 12.19
CA PRO A 65 13.80 -0.11 11.69
C PRO A 65 13.93 -0.24 10.17
N LEU A 66 14.25 0.86 9.50
CA LEU A 66 14.43 0.89 8.04
C LEU A 66 15.44 -0.18 7.58
N ALA A 67 16.52 -0.38 8.35
CA ALA A 67 17.57 -1.37 8.03
C ALA A 67 17.05 -2.81 7.97
N LYS A 68 15.90 -3.09 8.59
CA LYS A 68 15.26 -4.42 8.60
C LYS A 68 14.08 -4.53 7.64
N ARG A 69 13.88 -3.52 6.79
CA ARG A 69 12.81 -3.52 5.80
C ARG A 69 13.40 -3.67 4.40
N ARG A 70 12.67 -4.37 3.56
CA ARG A 70 13.04 -4.52 2.15
C ARG A 70 12.14 -3.63 1.30
N SER A 71 12.74 -3.06 0.27
CA SER A 71 11.97 -2.42 -0.80
C SER A 71 11.36 -3.48 -1.70
N GLU A 72 10.28 -3.16 -2.37
CA GLU A 72 9.65 -4.06 -3.31
C GLU A 72 8.95 -3.32 -4.44
N SER A 73 8.79 -4.01 -5.57
CA SER A 73 7.91 -3.61 -6.65
C SER A 73 7.14 -4.81 -7.17
N HIS A 74 6.05 -4.52 -7.87
CA HIS A 74 5.18 -5.51 -8.48
C HIS A 74 4.98 -5.14 -9.95
N ASN A 75 4.94 -6.15 -10.84
CA ASN A 75 4.76 -5.90 -12.27
C ASN A 75 3.28 -5.98 -12.68
N HIS A 76 2.50 -6.81 -12.01
CA HIS A 76 1.13 -7.16 -12.40
C HIS A 76 0.07 -6.73 -11.40
N HIS A 77 0.48 -6.11 -10.29
CA HIS A 77 -0.44 -5.71 -9.23
C HIS A 77 -0.20 -4.27 -8.80
N ILE A 78 -1.27 -3.66 -8.34
CA ILE A 78 -1.29 -2.37 -7.67
C ILE A 78 -1.53 -2.66 -6.20
N ASP A 79 -0.73 -2.06 -5.31
CA ASP A 79 -0.96 -2.17 -3.87
C ASP A 79 -1.80 -1.00 -3.39
N PHE A 80 -3.01 -1.30 -2.93
CA PHE A 80 -3.82 -0.35 -2.17
C PHE A 80 -3.52 -0.57 -0.69
N GLN A 81 -3.09 0.47 0.01
CA GLN A 81 -2.69 0.38 1.42
C GLN A 81 -3.34 1.48 2.25
N TYR A 82 -3.93 1.08 3.37
CA TYR A 82 -4.61 1.99 4.28
C TYR A 82 -4.28 1.61 5.72
N VAL A 83 -3.77 2.57 6.50
CA VAL A 83 -3.58 2.37 7.93
C VAL A 83 -4.88 2.73 8.65
N VAL A 84 -5.47 1.73 9.30
CA VAL A 84 -6.74 1.88 10.02
C VAL A 84 -6.51 2.51 11.39
N LYS A 85 -5.39 2.16 12.03
CA LYS A 85 -5.02 2.63 13.36
C LYS A 85 -3.52 2.79 13.44
N GLY A 86 -3.08 3.87 14.07
CA GLY A 86 -1.67 4.19 14.23
C GLY A 86 -1.11 5.00 13.07
N THR A 87 0.21 5.06 12.97
CA THR A 87 0.94 5.76 11.90
C THR A 87 1.98 4.82 11.32
N GLU A 88 1.98 4.71 10.00
CA GLU A 88 2.97 3.92 9.25
C GLU A 88 3.82 4.86 8.40
N ARG A 89 5.13 4.58 8.29
CA ARG A 89 5.98 5.32 7.34
C ARG A 89 6.25 4.45 6.13
N PHE A 90 6.00 5.02 4.95
CA PHE A 90 6.36 4.44 3.65
C PHE A 90 7.57 5.16 3.07
N GLY A 91 8.43 4.40 2.40
CA GLY A 91 9.47 4.96 1.54
C GLY A 91 9.17 4.70 0.08
N ILE A 92 9.53 5.66 -0.78
CA ILE A 92 9.51 5.48 -2.25
C ILE A 92 10.94 5.67 -2.71
N ILE A 93 11.52 4.63 -3.31
CA ILE A 93 12.92 4.61 -3.69
C ILE A 93 13.12 5.14 -5.12
N ASP A 94 14.30 5.67 -5.37
CA ASP A 94 14.68 6.25 -6.65
C ASP A 94 15.07 5.16 -7.66
N HIS A 95 14.57 5.26 -8.88
CA HIS A 95 14.87 4.29 -9.93
C HIS A 95 16.32 4.35 -10.42
N TYR A 96 16.89 5.56 -10.49
CA TYR A 96 18.22 5.74 -11.06
C TYR A 96 19.33 5.11 -10.24
N THR A 97 19.15 5.08 -8.92
CA THR A 97 20.17 4.60 -7.98
C THR A 97 19.83 3.26 -7.36
N SER A 98 18.68 2.69 -7.68
CA SER A 98 18.22 1.43 -7.10
C SER A 98 18.51 0.27 -8.06
N ILE A 99 19.01 -0.83 -7.51
CA ILE A 99 19.45 -2.00 -8.26
C ILE A 99 18.77 -3.25 -7.72
N PRO A 100 18.14 -4.07 -8.59
CA PRO A 100 17.55 -5.32 -8.13
C PRO A 100 18.58 -6.18 -7.38
N ASN A 101 18.19 -6.67 -6.20
CA ASN A 101 19.03 -7.53 -5.38
C ASN A 101 18.42 -8.92 -5.15
N SER A 102 17.33 -9.22 -5.82
CA SER A 102 16.69 -10.52 -5.78
C SER A 102 16.21 -10.91 -7.17
N LYS A 103 16.02 -12.21 -7.38
CA LYS A 103 15.34 -12.70 -8.57
C LYS A 103 13.86 -12.32 -8.48
N TYR A 104 13.25 -12.09 -9.65
CA TYR A 104 11.80 -11.94 -9.72
C TYR A 104 11.12 -13.20 -9.18
N ARG A 105 10.23 -13.02 -8.25
CA ARG A 105 9.28 -14.06 -7.80
C ARG A 105 7.88 -13.50 -8.01
N PRO A 106 6.93 -14.26 -8.52
CA PRO A 106 5.59 -13.74 -8.77
C PRO A 106 4.94 -13.17 -7.51
N ASP A 107 4.63 -11.93 -7.42
CA ASP A 107 4.93 -10.81 -8.36
C ASP A 107 5.77 -9.75 -7.61
N VAL A 108 7.01 -10.10 -7.20
CA VAL A 108 7.84 -9.28 -6.29
C VAL A 108 9.29 -9.22 -6.77
N ILE A 109 9.85 -8.01 -6.75
CA ILE A 109 11.28 -7.74 -6.91
C ILE A 109 11.72 -6.87 -5.73
N HIS A 110 12.91 -7.15 -5.19
CA HIS A 110 13.55 -6.34 -4.15
C HIS A 110 14.77 -5.61 -4.69
N TYR A 111 15.18 -4.54 -4.03
CA TYR A 111 16.23 -3.64 -4.49
C TYR A 111 17.19 -3.23 -3.39
N ASP A 112 18.45 -3.00 -3.77
CA ASP A 112 19.35 -2.12 -3.04
C ASP A 112 19.06 -0.70 -3.46
N TYR A 113 19.00 0.22 -2.51
CA TYR A 113 18.64 1.61 -2.77
C TYR A 113 19.46 2.55 -1.89
N GLN A 114 19.44 3.84 -2.23
CA GLN A 114 20.09 4.89 -1.46
C GLN A 114 19.04 5.64 -0.65
N VAL A 115 19.20 5.66 0.68
CA VAL A 115 18.24 6.31 1.60
C VAL A 115 18.10 7.80 1.27
N GLU A 116 19.21 8.48 1.00
CA GLU A 116 19.24 9.90 0.70
C GLU A 116 18.59 10.28 -0.64
N LYS A 117 18.36 9.30 -1.49
CA LYS A 117 17.63 9.49 -2.75
C LYS A 117 16.19 9.05 -2.67
N SER A 118 15.76 8.56 -1.51
CA SER A 118 14.41 8.08 -1.27
C SER A 118 13.54 9.17 -0.65
N ARG A 119 12.24 9.02 -0.78
CA ARG A 119 11.25 9.91 -0.16
C ARG A 119 10.44 9.11 0.86
N PHE A 120 10.24 9.69 2.03
CA PHE A 120 9.50 9.04 3.11
C PHE A 120 8.26 9.85 3.45
N TYR A 121 7.15 9.17 3.71
CA TYR A 121 5.87 9.77 4.04
C TYR A 121 5.22 9.00 5.18
N ASP A 122 4.61 9.73 6.12
CA ASP A 122 3.86 9.13 7.20
C ASP A 122 2.38 9.03 6.83
N SER A 123 1.83 7.85 7.03
CA SER A 123 0.43 7.51 6.73
C SER A 123 -0.35 7.39 8.02
N ASN A 124 -1.53 7.99 8.06
CA ASN A 124 -2.49 7.90 9.15
C ASN A 124 -3.89 7.63 8.58
N PRO A 125 -4.92 7.42 9.42
CA PRO A 125 -6.26 7.08 8.92
C PRO A 125 -6.94 8.12 8.03
N ASP A 126 -6.39 9.32 7.89
CA ASP A 126 -6.96 10.37 7.04
C ASP A 126 -6.63 10.19 5.55
N GLU A 127 -5.66 9.34 5.25
CA GLU A 127 -5.16 9.18 3.89
C GLU A 127 -4.90 7.70 3.57
N PHE A 128 -5.06 7.33 2.30
CA PHE A 128 -4.65 6.03 1.79
C PHE A 128 -3.55 6.18 0.74
N PHE A 129 -2.79 5.12 0.53
CA PHE A 129 -1.73 5.05 -0.45
C PHE A 129 -2.08 4.04 -1.54
N ILE A 130 -1.67 4.35 -2.77
CA ILE A 130 -1.75 3.41 -3.89
C ILE A 130 -0.37 3.39 -4.53
N PHE A 131 0.23 2.19 -4.59
CA PHE A 131 1.52 1.96 -5.24
C PHE A 131 1.29 1.22 -6.54
N PHE A 132 1.58 1.88 -7.65
CA PHE A 132 1.53 1.30 -8.99
C PHE A 132 2.84 0.57 -9.28
N PRO A 133 2.94 -0.23 -10.36
CA PRO A 133 4.19 -0.96 -10.67
C PRO A 133 5.45 -0.11 -10.69
N ARG A 134 5.33 1.18 -11.05
CA ARG A 134 6.47 2.12 -11.05
C ARG A 134 6.83 2.64 -9.66
N ASP A 135 6.01 2.43 -8.69
CA ASP A 135 6.22 2.93 -7.32
C ASP A 135 6.94 1.86 -6.52
N TRP A 136 8.25 1.85 -6.59
CA TRP A 136 9.09 0.96 -5.78
C TRP A 136 9.10 1.48 -4.36
N HIS A 137 8.68 0.66 -3.42
CA HIS A 137 8.34 1.18 -2.08
C HIS A 137 8.82 0.29 -0.95
N ILE A 138 8.85 0.88 0.24
CA ILE A 138 9.17 0.22 1.51
C ILE A 138 8.02 0.50 2.46
N ALA A 139 7.53 -0.54 3.14
CA ALA A 139 6.42 -0.43 4.07
C ALA A 139 6.84 -0.68 5.51
N LYS A 140 5.99 -0.26 6.45
CA LYS A 140 6.10 -0.55 7.89
C LYS A 140 7.41 -0.06 8.50
N VAL A 141 7.82 1.15 8.15
CA VAL A 141 9.02 1.80 8.66
C VAL A 141 8.67 2.57 9.93
N GLU A 142 9.55 2.52 10.92
CA GLU A 142 9.44 3.33 12.13
C GLU A 142 9.34 4.81 11.81
N ASN A 143 8.51 5.50 12.57
CA ASN A 143 8.32 6.96 12.49
C ASN A 143 8.55 7.59 13.86
N ASP A 144 8.30 8.90 13.97
CA ASP A 144 8.62 9.68 15.16
C ASP A 144 7.53 9.63 16.25
N THR A 145 6.46 8.83 16.04
CA THR A 145 5.43 8.65 17.05
C THR A 145 5.89 7.70 18.15
N ASN A 146 5.27 7.80 19.33
CA ASN A 146 5.64 6.93 20.46
C ASN A 146 5.18 5.48 20.26
N ASP A 147 4.06 5.28 19.58
CA ASP A 147 3.47 3.95 19.36
C ASP A 147 3.71 3.52 17.92
N GLN A 148 4.42 2.40 17.76
CA GLN A 148 4.74 1.83 16.46
C GLN A 148 3.78 0.71 16.05
N GLN A 149 2.77 0.43 16.85
CA GLN A 149 1.76 -0.58 16.52
C GLN A 149 0.75 0.00 15.54
N ILE A 150 0.41 -0.79 14.53
CA ILE A 150 -0.51 -0.39 13.46
C ILE A 150 -1.50 -1.50 13.14
N ARG A 151 -2.68 -1.09 12.69
CA ARG A 151 -3.58 -1.99 11.97
C ARG A 151 -3.68 -1.50 10.54
N VAL A 152 -3.40 -2.38 9.58
CA VAL A 152 -3.35 -2.02 8.16
C VAL A 152 -4.26 -2.89 7.31
N ILE A 153 -4.74 -2.28 6.25
CA ILE A 153 -5.46 -2.93 5.16
C ILE A 153 -4.56 -2.92 3.94
N VAL A 154 -4.35 -4.08 3.33
CA VAL A 154 -3.64 -4.22 2.07
C VAL A 154 -4.52 -4.97 1.08
N ILE A 155 -4.73 -4.38 -0.08
CA ILE A 155 -5.50 -5.00 -1.16
C ILE A 155 -4.64 -4.97 -2.42
N LYS A 156 -4.40 -6.14 -3.01
CA LYS A 156 -3.72 -6.23 -4.30
C LYS A 156 -4.76 -6.17 -5.41
N VAL A 157 -4.61 -5.17 -6.26
CA VAL A 157 -5.52 -4.91 -7.38
C VAL A 157 -4.78 -5.24 -8.67
N ASP A 158 -5.42 -5.97 -9.59
CA ASP A 158 -4.78 -6.29 -10.86
C ASP A 158 -4.46 -5.01 -11.65
N TYR A 159 -3.21 -4.95 -12.14
CA TYR A 159 -2.80 -3.89 -13.04
C TYR A 159 -3.27 -4.24 -14.44
N MET A 160 -4.04 -3.35 -15.07
CA MET A 160 -4.63 -3.56 -16.38
C MET A 160 -3.79 -2.86 -17.45
N ASP A 161 -3.39 -3.62 -18.45
CA ASP A 161 -2.67 -3.08 -19.61
C ASP A 161 -3.54 -2.21 -20.51
#